data_9be1dc81d5763367fa06b67f4cd292e2
#
_entry.id   9be1dc81d5763367fa06b67f4cd292e2
#
_cell.length_a   1.000
_cell.length_b   1.000
_cell.length_c   1.000
_cell.angle_alpha   90.00
_cell.angle_beta   90.00
_cell.angle_gamma   90.00
#
_symmetry.space_group_name_H-M   'P 1'
#
loop_
_entity.id
_entity.type
_entity.pdbx_description
1 polymer ?
#
loop_
_entity_poly.entity_id
_entity_poly.type
_entity_poly.pdbx_seq_one_letter_code
_entity_poly.pdbx_strand_id
1 'polypeptide(L)'
;MNIHRQTYNVVKCIILIFTVSVCVSGSIYAQEKADALKLYRTGRSLDSAGRTEEAKGAYTAAVDVCLAELRQNSRNMESYTVYTWSLFRLHRYRETVAVCNEALKIASDVRIIETLGEAYFYLNDYKESLRQMERYIDMVPTGERASVAYFYSGDIYRLTKHYQQADIAYSAAVHLEPSNSLWWYRLGLAREQAGHKESARNAFQQALNIRKDYKEAAEGLARVQL
;
A
#
# COMPACT_ATOMS: atom_id res chain seq x y z
N MET A 1 59.52 31.45 -48.55
CA MET A 1 59.22 30.05 -48.42
C MET A 1 58.72 29.69 -46.96
N ASN A 2 58.14 30.67 -46.25
CA ASN A 2 57.69 30.46 -44.86
C ASN A 2 56.20 30.71 -44.59
N ILE A 3 55.42 31.19 -45.50
CA ILE A 3 54.01 31.53 -45.32
C ILE A 3 53.09 30.28 -45.48
N HIS A 4 53.44 29.40 -46.41
CA HIS A 4 52.65 28.15 -46.61
C HIS A 4 52.77 27.12 -45.53
N ARG A 5 53.81 27.17 -44.70
CA ARG A 5 54.00 26.20 -43.61
C ARG A 5 53.24 26.61 -42.34
N GLN A 6 52.99 27.90 -42.15
CA GLN A 6 52.19 28.38 -41.00
C GLN A 6 50.72 28.20 -41.21
N THR A 7 50.19 28.39 -42.40
CA THR A 7 48.76 28.17 -42.72
C THR A 7 48.37 26.67 -42.60
N TYR A 8 49.30 25.76 -42.98
CA TYR A 8 49.04 24.30 -42.85
C TYR A 8 48.96 23.82 -41.40
N ASN A 9 49.74 24.39 -40.50
CA ASN A 9 49.70 24.05 -39.07
C ASN A 9 48.46 24.61 -38.38
N VAL A 10 48.00 25.80 -38.72
CA VAL A 10 46.79 26.39 -38.19
C VAL A 10 45.54 25.59 -38.60
N VAL A 11 45.48 25.15 -39.86
CA VAL A 11 44.35 24.31 -40.36
C VAL A 11 44.34 22.93 -39.68
N LYS A 12 45.52 22.31 -39.42
CA LYS A 12 45.59 21.05 -38.68
C LYS A 12 45.15 21.18 -37.23
N CYS A 13 45.49 22.29 -36.54
CA CYS A 13 45.00 22.56 -35.19
C CYS A 13 43.51 22.80 -35.13
N ILE A 14 42.92 23.48 -36.10
CA ILE A 14 41.47 23.72 -36.16
C ILE A 14 40.70 22.42 -36.44
N ILE A 15 41.22 21.54 -37.30
CA ILE A 15 40.59 20.23 -37.59
C ILE A 15 40.72 19.29 -36.36
N LEU A 16 41.81 19.33 -35.59
CA LEU A 16 41.97 18.53 -34.38
C LEU A 16 41.05 19.00 -33.22
N ILE A 17 40.76 20.31 -33.15
CA ILE A 17 39.83 20.86 -32.14
C ILE A 17 38.37 20.50 -32.47
N PHE A 18 38.00 20.41 -33.73
CA PHE A 18 36.66 20.02 -34.16
C PHE A 18 36.38 18.50 -34.02
N THR A 19 37.40 17.65 -34.12
CA THR A 19 37.24 16.20 -33.96
C THR A 19 37.19 15.75 -32.50
N VAL A 20 37.73 16.52 -31.55
CA VAL A 20 37.65 16.23 -30.09
C VAL A 20 36.33 16.73 -29.51
N SER A 21 35.67 17.74 -30.12
CA SER A 21 34.40 18.29 -29.65
C SER A 21 33.17 17.45 -30.01
N VAL A 22 33.28 16.44 -30.89
CA VAL A 22 32.16 15.59 -31.32
C VAL A 22 32.11 14.28 -30.54
N CYS A 23 33.14 13.93 -29.79
CA CYS A 23 33.18 12.68 -28.98
C CYS A 23 32.70 12.81 -27.54
N VAL A 24 32.23 13.97 -27.08
CA VAL A 24 31.78 14.20 -25.70
C VAL A 24 30.25 14.27 -25.58
N SER A 25 29.50 14.17 -26.66
CA SER A 25 28.05 14.25 -26.66
C SER A 25 27.33 12.90 -26.84
N GLY A 26 27.95 11.79 -26.46
CA GLY A 26 27.41 10.43 -26.67
C GLY A 26 27.18 9.61 -25.39
N SER A 27 27.36 10.14 -24.22
CA SER A 27 26.85 9.50 -22.98
C SER A 27 25.41 9.96 -22.77
N ILE A 28 24.50 9.53 -23.65
CA ILE A 28 23.11 9.39 -23.26
C ILE A 28 23.14 8.28 -22.19
N TYR A 29 23.25 8.68 -20.91
CA TYR A 29 22.82 7.82 -19.84
C TYR A 29 21.38 7.47 -20.22
N ALA A 30 21.16 6.22 -20.61
CA ALA A 30 19.82 5.67 -20.67
C ALA A 30 19.30 5.84 -19.24
N GLN A 31 18.54 6.89 -19.00
CA GLN A 31 17.92 7.16 -17.71
C GLN A 31 17.05 5.92 -17.46
N GLU A 32 17.48 5.08 -16.51
CA GLU A 32 16.76 3.86 -16.16
C GLU A 32 15.28 4.26 -16.03
N LYS A 33 14.42 3.66 -16.85
CA LYS A 33 12.99 4.00 -16.84
C LYS A 33 12.50 3.82 -15.42
N ALA A 34 11.99 4.88 -14.81
CA ALA A 34 11.51 4.84 -13.46
C ALA A 34 10.42 3.76 -13.34
N ASP A 35 10.58 2.85 -12.40
CA ASP A 35 9.67 1.75 -12.12
C ASP A 35 8.77 2.13 -10.95
N ALA A 36 7.49 2.31 -11.22
CA ALA A 36 6.49 2.70 -10.22
C ALA A 36 6.42 1.71 -9.06
N LEU A 37 6.48 0.41 -9.33
CA LEU A 37 6.42 -0.62 -8.29
C LEU A 37 7.67 -0.61 -7.40
N LYS A 38 8.86 -0.38 -7.99
CA LYS A 38 10.12 -0.22 -7.24
C LYS A 38 10.05 1.00 -6.31
N LEU A 39 9.55 2.13 -6.80
CA LEU A 39 9.33 3.34 -6.00
C LEU A 39 8.35 3.10 -4.85
N TYR A 40 7.22 2.45 -5.11
CA TYR A 40 6.25 2.07 -4.08
C TYR A 40 6.87 1.17 -3.01
N ARG A 41 7.65 0.14 -3.41
CA ARG A 41 8.35 -0.75 -2.47
C ARG A 41 9.39 0.00 -1.65
N THR A 42 10.10 0.95 -2.26
CA THR A 42 11.03 1.85 -1.55
C THR A 42 10.30 2.67 -0.49
N GLY A 43 9.14 3.26 -0.85
CA GLY A 43 8.29 3.98 0.09
C GLY A 43 7.87 3.12 1.28
N ARG A 44 7.44 1.88 1.04
CA ARG A 44 7.09 0.93 2.12
C ARG A 44 8.27 0.60 3.04
N SER A 45 9.47 0.43 2.48
CA SER A 45 10.68 0.18 3.25
C SER A 45 11.04 1.38 4.13
N LEU A 46 10.91 2.59 3.60
CA LEU A 46 11.14 3.85 4.32
C LEU A 46 10.12 4.04 5.46
N ASP A 47 8.84 3.75 5.22
CA ASP A 47 7.80 3.78 6.26
C ASP A 47 8.15 2.82 7.41
N SER A 48 8.55 1.60 7.07
CA SER A 48 8.93 0.58 8.07
C SER A 48 10.17 1.01 8.89
N ALA A 49 11.02 1.85 8.31
CA ALA A 49 12.19 2.45 8.97
C ALA A 49 11.86 3.75 9.73
N GLY A 50 10.60 4.19 9.77
CA GLY A 50 10.16 5.44 10.41
C GLY A 50 10.54 6.71 9.62
N ARG A 51 11.02 6.59 8.37
CA ARG A 51 11.43 7.70 7.50
C ARG A 51 10.24 8.23 6.68
N THR A 52 9.23 8.73 7.38
CA THR A 52 7.92 9.03 6.81
C THR A 52 7.94 10.08 5.68
N GLU A 53 8.72 11.14 5.79
CA GLU A 53 8.78 12.17 4.74
C GLU A 53 9.45 11.66 3.46
N GLU A 54 10.47 10.83 3.59
CA GLU A 54 11.11 10.20 2.43
C GLU A 54 10.20 9.15 1.79
N ALA A 55 9.43 8.43 2.60
CA ALA A 55 8.40 7.50 2.11
C ALA A 55 7.34 8.24 1.28
N LYS A 56 6.85 9.40 1.74
CA LYS A 56 5.91 10.25 0.98
C LYS A 56 6.50 10.68 -0.36
N GLY A 57 7.79 11.07 -0.38
CA GLY A 57 8.50 11.39 -1.63
C GLY A 57 8.50 10.23 -2.61
N ALA A 58 8.81 9.02 -2.15
CA ALA A 58 8.83 7.82 -2.98
C ALA A 58 7.43 7.44 -3.51
N TYR A 59 6.38 7.53 -2.69
CA TYR A 59 5.00 7.29 -3.13
C TYR A 59 4.53 8.35 -4.15
N THR A 60 4.91 9.62 -3.96
CA THR A 60 4.58 10.68 -4.92
C THR A 60 5.25 10.42 -6.27
N ALA A 61 6.53 10.05 -6.26
CA ALA A 61 7.25 9.69 -7.49
C ALA A 61 6.61 8.46 -8.17
N ALA A 62 6.14 7.46 -7.41
CA ALA A 62 5.41 6.32 -7.95
C ALA A 62 4.11 6.75 -8.66
N VAL A 63 3.35 7.69 -8.07
CA VAL A 63 2.14 8.27 -8.67
C VAL A 63 2.48 8.94 -10.01
N ASP A 64 3.53 9.75 -10.07
CA ASP A 64 3.92 10.45 -11.31
C ASP A 64 4.28 9.48 -12.44
N VAL A 65 5.00 8.40 -12.11
CA VAL A 65 5.32 7.33 -13.06
C VAL A 65 4.06 6.62 -13.55
N CYS A 66 3.16 6.23 -12.64
CA CYS A 66 1.89 5.60 -13.02
C CYS A 66 1.06 6.49 -13.95
N LEU A 67 0.97 7.79 -13.67
CA LEU A 67 0.27 8.74 -14.51
C LEU A 67 0.90 8.85 -15.92
N ALA A 68 2.23 8.83 -16.02
CA ALA A 68 2.92 8.81 -17.31
C ALA A 68 2.65 7.52 -18.09
N GLU A 69 2.63 6.36 -17.42
CA GLU A 69 2.31 5.07 -18.03
C GLU A 69 0.85 5.00 -18.50
N LEU A 70 -0.10 5.51 -17.70
CA LEU A 70 -1.52 5.53 -18.04
C LEU A 70 -1.84 6.48 -19.21
N ARG A 71 -1.05 7.56 -19.42
CA ARG A 71 -1.14 8.39 -20.65
C ARG A 71 -0.74 7.61 -21.89
N GLN A 72 0.19 6.67 -21.80
CA GLN A 72 0.62 5.82 -22.92
C GLN A 72 -0.32 4.64 -23.15
N ASN A 73 -0.80 4.04 -22.06
CA ASN A 73 -1.76 2.92 -22.08
C ASN A 73 -2.78 3.08 -20.95
N SER A 74 -3.91 3.69 -21.26
CA SER A 74 -5.00 3.96 -20.31
C SER A 74 -5.69 2.70 -19.76
N ARG A 75 -5.32 1.51 -20.22
CA ARG A 75 -5.86 0.22 -19.75
C ARG A 75 -4.84 -0.59 -18.92
N ASN A 76 -3.71 0.00 -18.56
CA ASN A 76 -2.66 -0.68 -17.79
C ASN A 76 -3.08 -0.88 -16.33
N MET A 77 -3.62 -2.06 -16.01
CA MET A 77 -4.10 -2.40 -14.66
C MET A 77 -2.98 -2.43 -13.62
N GLU A 78 -1.74 -2.77 -13.99
CA GLU A 78 -0.60 -2.73 -13.06
C GLU A 78 -0.30 -1.29 -12.63
N SER A 79 -0.32 -0.33 -13.57
CA SER A 79 -0.16 1.08 -13.23
C SER A 79 -1.31 1.58 -12.34
N TYR A 80 -2.56 1.18 -12.59
CA TYR A 80 -3.69 1.50 -11.70
C TYR A 80 -3.49 0.92 -10.29
N THR A 81 -3.03 -0.32 -10.19
CA THR A 81 -2.79 -0.97 -8.90
C THR A 81 -1.74 -0.22 -8.07
N VAL A 82 -0.57 0.08 -8.65
CA VAL A 82 0.49 0.81 -7.96
C VAL A 82 0.06 2.25 -7.66
N TYR A 83 -0.69 2.88 -8.57
CA TYR A 83 -1.23 4.23 -8.38
C TYR A 83 -2.16 4.29 -7.16
N THR A 84 -3.15 3.37 -7.08
CA THR A 84 -4.10 3.32 -5.97
C THR A 84 -3.41 3.01 -4.64
N TRP A 85 -2.45 2.09 -4.61
CA TRP A 85 -1.65 1.81 -3.42
C TRP A 85 -0.84 3.02 -2.96
N SER A 86 -0.23 3.77 -3.90
CA SER A 86 0.57 4.96 -3.58
C SER A 86 -0.31 6.09 -3.04
N LEU A 87 -1.47 6.35 -3.66
CA LEU A 87 -2.46 7.32 -3.16
C LEU A 87 -2.95 6.96 -1.76
N PHE A 88 -3.23 5.67 -1.52
CA PHE A 88 -3.66 5.17 -0.22
C PHE A 88 -2.59 5.42 0.86
N ARG A 89 -1.33 5.13 0.57
CA ARG A 89 -0.19 5.42 1.48
C ARG A 89 0.03 6.90 1.73
N LEU A 90 -0.32 7.76 0.77
CA LEU A 90 -0.33 9.21 0.90
C LEU A 90 -1.57 9.75 1.66
N HIS A 91 -2.45 8.87 2.16
CA HIS A 91 -3.73 9.19 2.80
C HIS A 91 -4.69 10.00 1.92
N ARG A 92 -4.54 9.92 0.58
CA ARG A 92 -5.40 10.57 -0.42
C ARG A 92 -6.62 9.69 -0.72
N TYR A 93 -7.37 9.33 0.31
CA TYR A 93 -8.42 8.29 0.22
C TYR A 93 -9.53 8.61 -0.78
N ARG A 94 -9.97 9.88 -0.90
CA ARG A 94 -11.00 10.26 -1.90
C ARG A 94 -10.50 10.05 -3.33
N GLU A 95 -9.25 10.36 -3.59
CA GLU A 95 -8.63 10.13 -4.90
C GLU A 95 -8.42 8.63 -5.14
N THR A 96 -8.02 7.89 -4.11
CA THR A 96 -7.94 6.42 -4.18
C THR A 96 -9.27 5.83 -4.64
N VAL A 97 -10.39 6.23 -4.02
CA VAL A 97 -11.74 5.79 -4.41
C VAL A 97 -12.05 6.13 -5.87
N ALA A 98 -11.76 7.36 -6.31
CA ALA A 98 -12.02 7.78 -7.69
C ALA A 98 -11.24 6.92 -8.69
N VAL A 99 -9.94 6.72 -8.46
CA VAL A 99 -9.06 5.94 -9.35
C VAL A 99 -9.41 4.46 -9.33
N CYS A 100 -9.72 3.88 -8.16
CA CYS A 100 -10.20 2.50 -8.07
C CYS A 100 -11.47 2.28 -8.90
N ASN A 101 -12.45 3.18 -8.78
CA ASN A 101 -13.70 3.08 -9.55
C ASN A 101 -13.46 3.23 -11.07
N GLU A 102 -12.49 4.02 -11.48
CA GLU A 102 -12.08 4.12 -12.90
C GLU A 102 -11.46 2.81 -13.40
N ALA A 103 -10.52 2.27 -12.66
CA ALA A 103 -9.85 1.01 -12.99
C ALA A 103 -10.85 -0.15 -13.06
N LEU A 104 -11.80 -0.24 -12.13
CA LEU A 104 -12.80 -1.31 -12.09
C LEU A 104 -13.83 -1.26 -13.23
N LYS A 105 -13.94 -0.14 -13.97
CA LYS A 105 -14.70 -0.10 -15.26
C LYS A 105 -13.94 -0.80 -16.39
N ILE A 106 -12.61 -0.90 -16.27
CA ILE A 106 -11.75 -1.52 -17.29
C ILE A 106 -11.69 -3.03 -17.10
N ALA A 107 -11.39 -3.46 -15.87
CA ALA A 107 -11.31 -4.86 -15.47
C ALA A 107 -11.54 -5.04 -13.97
N SER A 108 -12.06 -6.21 -13.59
CA SER A 108 -12.14 -6.61 -12.18
C SER A 108 -10.75 -7.05 -11.70
N ASP A 109 -10.23 -6.40 -10.64
CA ASP A 109 -8.94 -6.73 -10.03
C ASP A 109 -9.11 -6.74 -8.50
N VAL A 110 -8.80 -7.87 -7.88
CA VAL A 110 -9.00 -8.08 -6.44
C VAL A 110 -8.16 -7.14 -5.59
N ARG A 111 -6.97 -6.74 -6.07
CA ARG A 111 -6.07 -5.80 -5.38
C ARG A 111 -6.70 -4.39 -5.31
N ILE A 112 -7.36 -3.99 -6.38
CA ILE A 112 -8.07 -2.70 -6.46
C ILE A 112 -9.35 -2.73 -5.64
N ILE A 113 -10.09 -3.85 -5.64
CA ILE A 113 -11.28 -4.03 -4.81
C ILE A 113 -10.93 -3.92 -3.32
N GLU A 114 -9.87 -4.57 -2.87
CA GLU A 114 -9.39 -4.51 -1.50
C GLU A 114 -8.97 -3.09 -1.13
N THR A 115 -8.15 -2.44 -1.95
CA THR A 115 -7.71 -1.05 -1.72
C THR A 115 -8.89 -0.07 -1.67
N LEU A 116 -9.92 -0.29 -2.51
CA LEU A 116 -11.16 0.50 -2.50
C LEU A 116 -11.91 0.33 -1.17
N GLY A 117 -12.02 -0.91 -0.69
CA GLY A 117 -12.64 -1.19 0.60
C GLY A 117 -11.91 -0.53 1.76
N GLU A 118 -10.57 -0.60 1.81
CA GLU A 118 -9.77 0.10 2.81
C GLU A 118 -9.96 1.63 2.72
N ALA A 119 -9.97 2.20 1.51
CA ALA A 119 -10.13 3.64 1.34
C ALA A 119 -11.50 4.13 1.83
N TYR A 120 -12.58 3.39 1.56
CA TYR A 120 -13.92 3.69 2.11
C TYR A 120 -13.95 3.58 3.63
N PHE A 121 -13.24 2.62 4.24
CA PHE A 121 -13.11 2.52 5.70
C PHE A 121 -12.55 3.80 6.31
N TYR A 122 -11.44 4.31 5.77
CA TYR A 122 -10.82 5.56 6.26
C TYR A 122 -11.66 6.82 5.97
N LEU A 123 -12.59 6.75 5.02
CA LEU A 123 -13.58 7.80 4.78
C LEU A 123 -14.83 7.66 5.68
N ASN A 124 -14.89 6.64 6.54
CA ASN A 124 -16.02 6.25 7.37
C ASN A 124 -17.29 5.87 6.58
N ASP A 125 -17.14 5.56 5.29
CA ASP A 125 -18.20 4.96 4.50
C ASP A 125 -18.19 3.43 4.71
N TYR A 126 -18.62 3.04 5.90
CA TYR A 126 -18.59 1.64 6.33
C TYR A 126 -19.46 0.72 5.48
N LYS A 127 -20.54 1.23 4.91
CA LYS A 127 -21.41 0.45 4.02
C LYS A 127 -20.68 0.04 2.74
N GLU A 128 -20.06 1.01 2.07
CA GLU A 128 -19.32 0.73 0.84
C GLU A 128 -18.04 -0.06 1.12
N SER A 129 -17.36 0.23 2.24
CA SER A 129 -16.19 -0.56 2.68
C SER A 129 -16.55 -2.02 2.85
N LEU A 130 -17.60 -2.33 3.64
CA LEU A 130 -18.03 -3.72 3.88
C LEU A 130 -18.38 -4.43 2.56
N ARG A 131 -19.10 -3.76 1.66
CA ARG A 131 -19.44 -4.29 0.35
C ARG A 131 -18.22 -4.68 -0.48
N GLN A 132 -17.13 -3.89 -0.44
CA GLN A 132 -15.91 -4.23 -1.17
C GLN A 132 -15.12 -5.34 -0.47
N MET A 133 -15.09 -5.37 0.88
CA MET A 133 -14.45 -6.45 1.64
C MET A 133 -15.14 -7.80 1.41
N GLU A 134 -16.47 -7.83 1.44
CA GLU A 134 -17.25 -9.02 1.12
C GLU A 134 -16.99 -9.47 -0.33
N ARG A 135 -17.01 -8.53 -1.28
CA ARG A 135 -16.69 -8.84 -2.67
C ARG A 135 -15.28 -9.43 -2.84
N TYR A 136 -14.28 -8.91 -2.10
CA TYR A 136 -12.94 -9.49 -2.11
C TYR A 136 -12.94 -10.92 -1.57
N ILE A 137 -13.60 -11.15 -0.43
CA ILE A 137 -13.68 -12.47 0.24
C ILE A 137 -14.39 -13.48 -0.68
N ASP A 138 -15.47 -13.08 -1.32
CA ASP A 138 -16.21 -13.96 -2.26
C ASP A 138 -15.35 -14.39 -3.46
N MET A 139 -14.49 -13.50 -3.95
CA MET A 139 -13.62 -13.80 -5.10
C MET A 139 -12.39 -14.63 -4.71
N VAL A 140 -11.81 -14.39 -3.55
CA VAL A 140 -10.54 -15.01 -3.10
C VAL A 140 -10.57 -15.26 -1.57
N PRO A 141 -11.36 -16.21 -1.08
CA PRO A 141 -11.59 -16.41 0.36
C PRO A 141 -10.35 -16.79 1.16
N THR A 142 -9.31 -17.31 0.50
CA THR A 142 -7.99 -17.64 1.06
C THR A 142 -6.87 -16.87 0.38
N GLY A 143 -7.19 -15.75 -0.27
CA GLY A 143 -6.21 -14.87 -0.91
C GLY A 143 -5.23 -14.27 0.09
N GLU A 144 -4.11 -13.77 -0.40
CA GLU A 144 -3.03 -13.19 0.40
C GLU A 144 -3.51 -12.12 1.39
N ARG A 145 -4.57 -11.37 1.04
CA ARG A 145 -5.15 -10.31 1.86
C ARG A 145 -6.52 -10.63 2.46
N ALA A 146 -6.96 -11.90 2.39
CA ALA A 146 -8.25 -12.30 2.94
C ALA A 146 -8.34 -12.04 4.46
N SER A 147 -7.26 -12.31 5.20
CA SER A 147 -7.16 -12.01 6.63
C SER A 147 -7.41 -10.53 6.93
N VAL A 148 -6.87 -9.64 6.10
CA VAL A 148 -7.05 -8.17 6.22
C VAL A 148 -8.48 -7.77 5.89
N ALA A 149 -9.09 -8.34 4.85
CA ALA A 149 -10.49 -8.06 4.50
C ALA A 149 -11.44 -8.48 5.63
N TYR A 150 -11.23 -9.65 6.25
CA TYR A 150 -11.98 -10.07 7.44
C TYR A 150 -11.74 -9.15 8.63
N PHE A 151 -10.50 -8.69 8.85
CA PHE A 151 -10.19 -7.76 9.92
C PHE A 151 -10.94 -6.42 9.77
N TYR A 152 -10.93 -5.81 8.59
CA TYR A 152 -11.69 -4.58 8.32
C TYR A 152 -13.20 -4.79 8.46
N SER A 153 -13.73 -5.92 7.99
CA SER A 153 -15.13 -6.28 8.21
C SER A 153 -15.46 -6.35 9.70
N GLY A 154 -14.57 -6.97 10.50
CA GLY A 154 -14.69 -7.03 11.96
C GLY A 154 -14.67 -5.64 12.60
N ASP A 155 -13.76 -4.74 12.18
CA ASP A 155 -13.71 -3.37 12.70
C ASP A 155 -15.00 -2.59 12.34
N ILE A 156 -15.53 -2.75 11.13
CA ILE A 156 -16.80 -2.13 10.72
C ILE A 156 -17.94 -2.63 11.60
N TYR A 157 -18.09 -3.94 11.75
CA TYR A 157 -19.14 -4.53 12.59
C TYR A 157 -19.03 -4.09 14.04
N ARG A 158 -17.81 -4.02 14.60
CA ARG A 158 -17.60 -3.54 15.96
C ARG A 158 -17.95 -2.06 16.13
N LEU A 159 -17.54 -1.21 15.18
CA LEU A 159 -17.83 0.24 15.18
C LEU A 159 -19.33 0.51 15.02
N THR A 160 -20.04 -0.35 14.30
CA THR A 160 -21.51 -0.30 14.12
C THR A 160 -22.27 -1.10 15.18
N LYS A 161 -21.58 -1.60 16.22
CA LYS A 161 -22.15 -2.34 17.37
C LYS A 161 -22.78 -3.70 17.02
N HIS A 162 -22.41 -4.28 15.89
CA HIS A 162 -22.81 -5.64 15.50
C HIS A 162 -21.78 -6.65 16.03
N TYR A 163 -21.71 -6.82 17.33
CA TYR A 163 -20.60 -7.49 18.02
C TYR A 163 -20.49 -8.99 17.67
N GLN A 164 -21.60 -9.69 17.42
CA GLN A 164 -21.58 -11.09 16.98
C GLN A 164 -20.94 -11.25 15.58
N GLN A 165 -21.30 -10.37 14.66
CA GLN A 165 -20.69 -10.36 13.32
C GLN A 165 -19.21 -9.97 13.40
N ALA A 166 -18.86 -9.04 14.29
CA ALA A 166 -17.46 -8.69 14.55
C ALA A 166 -16.66 -9.88 15.08
N ASP A 167 -17.20 -10.67 16.02
CA ASP A 167 -16.55 -11.91 16.51
C ASP A 167 -16.28 -12.88 15.37
N ILE A 168 -17.27 -13.14 14.50
CA ILE A 168 -17.13 -14.05 13.37
C ILE A 168 -16.02 -13.55 12.41
N ALA A 169 -16.05 -12.28 12.04
CA ALA A 169 -15.09 -11.71 11.12
C ALA A 169 -13.67 -11.70 11.69
N TYR A 170 -13.48 -11.25 12.92
CA TYR A 170 -12.17 -11.30 13.57
C TYR A 170 -11.68 -12.73 13.82
N SER A 171 -12.57 -13.68 14.12
CA SER A 171 -12.20 -15.09 14.26
C SER A 171 -11.65 -15.64 12.94
N ALA A 172 -12.25 -15.28 11.79
CA ALA A 172 -11.72 -15.64 10.49
C ALA A 172 -10.35 -14.99 10.24
N ALA A 173 -10.20 -13.70 10.58
CA ALA A 173 -8.92 -12.99 10.42
C ALA A 173 -7.79 -13.65 11.22
N VAL A 174 -7.99 -13.94 12.52
CA VAL A 174 -6.96 -14.58 13.36
C VAL A 174 -6.73 -16.04 13.03
N HIS A 175 -7.70 -16.72 12.40
CA HIS A 175 -7.51 -18.09 11.89
C HIS A 175 -6.54 -18.09 10.71
N LEU A 176 -6.67 -17.14 9.79
CA LEU A 176 -5.79 -17.01 8.63
C LEU A 176 -4.42 -16.46 9.00
N GLU A 177 -4.33 -15.57 9.98
CA GLU A 177 -3.08 -14.96 10.43
C GLU A 177 -3.02 -14.90 11.97
N PRO A 178 -2.66 -16.00 12.61
CA PRO A 178 -2.70 -16.12 14.08
C PRO A 178 -1.61 -15.34 14.81
N SER A 179 -0.60 -14.82 14.11
CA SER A 179 0.55 -14.12 14.70
C SER A 179 0.28 -12.64 15.02
N ASN A 180 -0.87 -12.09 14.64
CA ASN A 180 -1.18 -10.66 14.79
C ASN A 180 -1.84 -10.37 16.16
N SER A 181 -1.06 -9.84 17.11
CA SER A 181 -1.55 -9.51 18.46
C SER A 181 -2.67 -8.47 18.49
N LEU A 182 -2.68 -7.50 17.56
CA LEU A 182 -3.75 -6.50 17.46
C LEU A 182 -5.08 -7.15 17.09
N TRP A 183 -5.09 -8.13 16.20
CA TRP A 183 -6.32 -8.79 15.77
C TRP A 183 -6.93 -9.64 16.87
N TRP A 184 -6.10 -10.35 17.63
CA TRP A 184 -6.54 -11.04 18.86
C TRP A 184 -7.12 -10.08 19.91
N TYR A 185 -6.48 -8.92 20.10
CA TYR A 185 -7.01 -7.87 20.98
C TYR A 185 -8.38 -7.37 20.51
N ARG A 186 -8.54 -7.08 19.21
CA ARG A 186 -9.83 -6.65 18.62
C ARG A 186 -10.92 -7.71 18.76
N LEU A 187 -10.57 -8.97 18.57
CA LEU A 187 -11.47 -10.10 18.83
C LEU A 187 -11.90 -10.13 20.30
N GLY A 188 -10.97 -9.94 21.23
CA GLY A 188 -11.27 -9.84 22.65
C GLY A 188 -12.26 -8.73 22.97
N LEU A 189 -12.07 -7.54 22.38
CA LEU A 189 -13.01 -6.42 22.56
C LEU A 189 -14.40 -6.73 22.00
N ALA A 190 -14.51 -7.35 20.83
CA ALA A 190 -15.80 -7.71 20.24
C ALA A 190 -16.55 -8.71 21.15
N ARG A 191 -15.87 -9.73 21.67
CA ARG A 191 -16.41 -10.73 22.57
C ARG A 191 -16.81 -10.14 23.94
N GLU A 192 -16.00 -9.26 24.50
CA GLU A 192 -16.32 -8.51 25.72
C GLU A 192 -17.62 -7.72 25.55
N GLN A 193 -17.74 -6.99 24.44
CA GLN A 193 -18.92 -6.18 24.12
C GLN A 193 -20.17 -7.04 23.78
N ALA A 194 -19.97 -8.26 23.28
CA ALA A 194 -21.03 -9.25 23.10
C ALA A 194 -21.44 -9.96 24.41
N GLY A 195 -20.76 -9.72 25.51
CA GLY A 195 -21.01 -10.36 26.82
C GLY A 195 -20.34 -11.74 26.98
N HIS A 196 -19.51 -12.16 26.05
CA HIS A 196 -18.85 -13.47 26.05
C HIS A 196 -17.52 -13.40 26.82
N LYS A 197 -17.58 -13.17 28.17
CA LYS A 197 -16.42 -12.88 29.02
C LYS A 197 -15.31 -13.93 28.90
N GLU A 198 -15.64 -15.23 28.94
CA GLU A 198 -14.64 -16.28 28.86
C GLU A 198 -13.90 -16.32 27.52
N SER A 199 -14.63 -16.22 26.41
CA SER A 199 -14.05 -16.17 25.08
C SER A 199 -13.23 -14.90 24.86
N ALA A 200 -13.64 -13.76 25.46
CA ALA A 200 -12.88 -12.52 25.45
C ALA A 200 -11.55 -12.67 26.21
N ARG A 201 -11.59 -13.29 27.42
CA ARG A 201 -10.39 -13.60 28.20
C ARG A 201 -9.38 -14.39 27.38
N ASN A 202 -9.83 -15.44 26.69
CA ASN A 202 -8.95 -16.27 25.86
C ASN A 202 -8.31 -15.45 24.74
N ALA A 203 -9.07 -14.57 24.07
CA ALA A 203 -8.56 -13.73 22.99
C ALA A 203 -7.54 -12.70 23.49
N PHE A 204 -7.78 -12.02 24.62
CA PHE A 204 -6.81 -11.11 25.23
C PHE A 204 -5.53 -11.84 25.66
N GLN A 205 -5.66 -13.06 26.21
CA GLN A 205 -4.50 -13.88 26.56
C GLN A 205 -3.66 -14.25 25.34
N GLN A 206 -4.28 -14.59 24.20
CA GLN A 206 -3.56 -14.83 22.95
C GLN A 206 -2.83 -13.57 22.46
N ALA A 207 -3.44 -12.39 22.54
CA ALA A 207 -2.77 -11.13 22.21
C ALA A 207 -1.50 -10.93 23.06
N LEU A 208 -1.57 -11.24 24.38
CA LEU A 208 -0.44 -11.14 25.31
C LEU A 208 0.61 -12.23 25.10
N ASN A 209 0.23 -13.43 24.69
CA ASN A 209 1.18 -14.50 24.35
C ASN A 209 2.08 -14.09 23.17
N ILE A 210 1.51 -13.35 22.20
CA ILE A 210 2.22 -12.85 21.02
C ILE A 210 3.05 -11.61 21.40
N ARG A 211 2.45 -10.64 22.11
CA ARG A 211 3.08 -9.40 22.54
C ARG A 211 2.90 -9.20 24.05
N LYS A 212 3.91 -9.58 24.84
CA LYS A 212 3.87 -9.61 26.31
C LYS A 212 3.63 -8.23 26.94
N ASP A 213 4.09 -7.16 26.30
CA ASP A 213 3.98 -5.76 26.74
C ASP A 213 2.74 -5.02 26.16
N TYR A 214 1.72 -5.78 25.68
CA TYR A 214 0.51 -5.20 25.11
C TYR A 214 -0.44 -4.70 26.23
N LYS A 215 -0.22 -3.46 26.65
CA LYS A 215 -0.91 -2.84 27.78
C LYS A 215 -2.44 -2.91 27.66
N GLU A 216 -3.00 -2.55 26.51
CA GLU A 216 -4.44 -2.52 26.27
C GLU A 216 -5.07 -3.93 26.33
N ALA A 217 -4.33 -4.95 25.90
CA ALA A 217 -4.78 -6.34 26.03
C ALA A 217 -4.75 -6.81 27.49
N ALA A 218 -3.76 -6.39 28.28
CA ALA A 218 -3.69 -6.67 29.73
C ALA A 218 -4.84 -5.99 30.50
N GLU A 219 -5.16 -4.74 30.17
CA GLU A 219 -6.32 -4.03 30.72
C GLU A 219 -7.64 -4.72 30.33
N GLY A 220 -7.78 -5.15 29.07
CA GLY A 220 -8.92 -5.93 28.60
C GLY A 220 -9.08 -7.23 29.37
N LEU A 221 -7.99 -7.98 29.57
CA LEU A 221 -7.97 -9.21 30.34
C LEU A 221 -8.43 -8.98 31.80
N ALA A 222 -7.93 -7.93 32.46
CA ALA A 222 -8.31 -7.59 33.83
C ALA A 222 -9.82 -7.27 33.94
N ARG A 223 -10.43 -6.57 33.00
CA ARG A 223 -11.87 -6.27 33.01
C ARG A 223 -12.77 -7.51 32.94
N VAL A 224 -12.34 -8.51 32.18
CA VAL A 224 -13.16 -9.73 31.99
C VAL A 224 -12.89 -10.84 33.04
N GLN A 225 -11.92 -10.64 33.95
CA GLN A 225 -11.65 -11.52 35.09
C GLN A 225 -12.52 -11.21 36.30
N LEU A 226 -13.14 -10.03 36.35
CA LEU A 226 -14.08 -9.59 37.38
C LEU A 226 -15.50 -10.08 37.07
#